data_547b4fe0ae1f3b842c075255f0b0a01a
#
_entry.id   547b4fe0ae1f3b842c075255f0b0a01a
#
_cell.length_a   1.000
_cell.length_b   1.000
_cell.length_c   1.000
_cell.angle_alpha   90.00
_cell.angle_beta   90.00
_cell.angle_gamma   90.00
#
_symmetry.space_group_name_H-M   'P 1'
#
loop_
_entity.id
_entity.type
_entity.pdbx_description
1 polymer ?
#
loop_
_entity_poly.entity_id
_entity_poly.type
_entity_poly.pdbx_seq_one_letter_code
_entity_poly.pdbx_strand_id
1 'polypeptide(L)'
;VQNITTEGFDLCGDHTLSVLSIDVPSKGAHYDIAITPAGTRQPLVVTESCTDSTVTLRLIHKMEHVQWRAFWQDTRLDVSAIEYGQYDKYATIHLNKAWQEVKGRTFLRVYARGDGQMLNDILIPLQDGKPVTDVAELTRFDDQSQVLYSLMIDRFNNGNKKNDWKMNSPEVLDIVDYQGGDIAGITKKINDGFFEELGITTIWISPITQNPWDA
;
A
#
# COMPACT_ATOMS: atom_id res chain seq x y z
N VAL A 1 14.46 -8.93 30.25
CA VAL A 1 15.48 -8.19 29.51
C VAL A 1 15.11 -8.32 28.03
N GLN A 2 14.95 -7.22 27.35
CA GLN A 2 14.73 -7.19 25.92
C GLN A 2 16.09 -7.30 25.25
N ASN A 3 16.24 -8.24 24.32
CA ASN A 3 17.42 -8.30 23.47
C ASN A 3 17.11 -7.54 22.19
N ILE A 4 17.92 -6.53 21.89
CA ILE A 4 17.80 -5.73 20.68
C ILE A 4 19.08 -5.94 19.89
N THR A 5 18.95 -6.42 18.66
CA THR A 5 20.05 -6.56 17.71
C THR A 5 19.79 -5.72 16.48
N THR A 6 20.85 -5.17 15.90
CA THR A 6 20.79 -4.37 14.69
C THR A 6 21.67 -5.00 13.61
N GLU A 7 21.16 -5.10 12.41
CA GLU A 7 21.93 -5.53 11.25
C GLU A 7 22.03 -4.35 10.26
N GLY A 8 23.26 -4.00 9.91
CA GLY A 8 23.54 -3.01 8.88
C GLY A 8 23.15 -1.57 9.23
N PHE A 9 23.25 -1.21 10.51
CA PHE A 9 22.90 0.13 10.96
C PHE A 9 24.03 1.11 10.67
N ASP A 10 23.83 2.01 9.73
CA ASP A 10 24.68 3.21 9.55
C ASP A 10 23.86 4.46 9.77
N LEU A 11 24.12 5.15 10.90
CA LEU A 11 23.49 6.41 11.26
C LEU A 11 24.07 7.60 10.47
N CYS A 12 25.16 7.41 9.73
CA CYS A 12 25.93 8.50 9.14
C CYS A 12 25.65 8.77 7.66
N GLY A 13 24.54 8.28 7.11
CA GLY A 13 24.04 8.76 5.82
C GLY A 13 24.35 7.89 4.61
N ASP A 14 24.94 6.73 4.78
CA ASP A 14 24.91 5.73 3.71
C ASP A 14 23.57 4.99 3.80
N HIS A 15 22.71 5.21 2.83
CA HIS A 15 21.31 4.78 2.77
C HIS A 15 21.15 3.26 2.73
N THR A 16 21.58 2.56 3.78
CA THR A 16 21.44 1.11 3.89
C THR A 16 20.06 0.72 4.37
N LEU A 17 19.51 -0.33 3.77
CA LEU A 17 18.32 -1.01 4.29
C LEU A 17 18.74 -1.79 5.55
N SER A 18 18.37 -1.28 6.71
CA SER A 18 18.73 -1.85 8.02
C SER A 18 17.55 -2.59 8.63
N VAL A 19 17.86 -3.59 9.43
CA VAL A 19 16.86 -4.36 10.19
C VAL A 19 17.14 -4.20 11.67
N LEU A 20 16.13 -3.84 12.44
CA LEU A 20 16.13 -3.84 13.89
C LEU A 20 15.35 -5.07 14.36
N SER A 21 16.02 -5.98 15.07
CA SER A 21 15.38 -7.15 15.64
C SER A 21 15.18 -6.96 17.15
N ILE A 22 13.98 -7.23 17.62
CA ILE A 22 13.60 -7.10 19.04
C ILE A 22 13.04 -8.42 19.53
N ASP A 23 13.70 -9.00 20.53
CA ASP A 23 13.21 -10.17 21.26
C ASP A 23 12.54 -9.75 22.56
N VAL A 24 11.35 -10.27 22.81
CA VAL A 24 10.63 -10.11 24.06
C VAL A 24 10.42 -11.49 24.71
N PRO A 25 11.45 -12.07 25.35
CA PRO A 25 11.41 -13.44 25.84
C PRO A 25 10.28 -13.71 26.82
N SER A 26 9.89 -12.72 27.62
CA SER A 26 8.77 -12.82 28.57
C SER A 26 7.41 -13.05 27.91
N LYS A 27 7.30 -12.76 26.61
CA LYS A 27 6.10 -12.95 25.80
C LYS A 27 6.27 -14.00 24.71
N GLY A 28 7.48 -14.56 24.55
CA GLY A 28 7.82 -15.44 23.44
C GLY A 28 7.68 -14.76 22.06
N ALA A 29 7.85 -13.44 22.02
CA ALA A 29 7.65 -12.66 20.80
C ALA A 29 8.98 -12.18 20.22
N HIS A 30 9.07 -12.21 18.88
CA HIS A 30 10.18 -11.71 18.08
C HIS A 30 9.63 -10.75 17.02
N TYR A 31 10.29 -9.60 16.83
CA TYR A 31 9.91 -8.58 15.85
C TYR A 31 11.13 -8.16 15.04
N ASP A 32 11.04 -8.24 13.73
CA ASP A 32 12.00 -7.64 12.81
C ASP A 32 11.37 -6.40 12.16
N ILE A 33 12.05 -5.26 12.28
CA ILE A 33 11.58 -3.98 11.79
C ILE A 33 12.58 -3.47 10.73
N ALA A 34 12.09 -3.22 9.52
CA ALA A 34 12.89 -2.55 8.51
C ALA A 34 13.00 -1.06 8.82
N ILE A 35 14.21 -0.54 8.87
CA ILE A 35 14.49 0.89 8.97
C ILE A 35 14.90 1.36 7.60
N THR A 36 14.07 2.18 6.98
CA THR A 36 14.28 2.70 5.64
C THR A 36 14.48 4.21 5.67
N PRO A 37 15.50 4.74 5.00
CA PRO A 37 15.56 6.16 4.73
C PRO A 37 14.42 6.57 3.79
N ALA A 38 14.15 7.87 3.67
CA ALA A 38 13.17 8.37 2.72
C ALA A 38 13.54 7.95 1.29
N GLY A 39 12.68 7.14 0.68
CA GLY A 39 12.88 6.61 -0.66
C GLY A 39 12.34 7.52 -1.76
N THR A 40 12.54 7.11 -3.00
CA THR A 40 11.88 7.74 -4.16
C THR A 40 10.38 7.49 -4.13
N ARG A 41 9.60 8.45 -4.60
CA ARG A 41 8.15 8.31 -4.78
C ARG A 41 7.78 7.62 -6.09
N GLN A 42 8.74 7.44 -7.00
CA GLN A 42 8.48 6.76 -8.27
C GLN A 42 8.51 5.24 -8.08
N PRO A 43 7.52 4.51 -8.60
CA PRO A 43 7.54 3.06 -8.55
C PRO A 43 8.67 2.55 -9.44
N LEU A 44 9.66 1.92 -8.84
CA LEU A 44 10.80 1.32 -9.53
C LEU A 44 10.81 -0.19 -9.42
N VAL A 45 10.02 -0.75 -8.49
CA VAL A 45 9.78 -2.19 -8.31
C VAL A 45 8.32 -2.48 -8.56
N VAL A 46 8.05 -3.52 -9.32
CA VAL A 46 6.69 -4.00 -9.60
C VAL A 46 6.59 -5.49 -9.38
N THR A 47 5.41 -5.99 -9.07
CA THR A 47 5.11 -7.41 -9.07
C THR A 47 5.01 -7.87 -10.52
N GLU A 48 5.83 -8.85 -10.90
CA GLU A 48 5.83 -9.43 -12.24
C GLU A 48 4.87 -10.62 -12.34
N SER A 49 4.94 -11.51 -11.37
CA SER A 49 4.06 -12.68 -11.32
C SER A 49 3.97 -13.28 -9.92
N CYS A 50 2.87 -13.97 -9.66
CA CYS A 50 2.66 -14.76 -8.46
C CYS A 50 2.20 -16.17 -8.82
N THR A 51 2.66 -17.13 -8.03
CA THR A 51 2.14 -18.50 -8.02
C THR A 51 1.74 -18.87 -6.58
N ASP A 52 1.18 -20.04 -6.36
CA ASP A 52 0.85 -20.52 -5.01
C ASP A 52 2.07 -20.58 -4.05
N SER A 53 3.28 -20.57 -4.58
CA SER A 53 4.51 -20.78 -3.82
C SER A 53 5.61 -19.77 -4.09
N THR A 54 5.43 -18.86 -5.02
CA THR A 54 6.43 -17.85 -5.37
C THR A 54 5.82 -16.50 -5.67
N VAL A 55 6.59 -15.45 -5.39
CA VAL A 55 6.32 -14.08 -5.83
C VAL A 55 7.55 -13.58 -6.56
N THR A 56 7.40 -13.21 -7.83
CA THR A 56 8.47 -12.62 -8.62
C THR A 56 8.27 -11.12 -8.76
N LEU A 57 9.27 -10.37 -8.36
CA LEU A 57 9.34 -8.92 -8.48
C LEU A 57 10.32 -8.52 -9.58
N ARG A 58 10.08 -7.39 -10.22
CA ARG A 58 10.92 -6.86 -11.28
C ARG A 58 11.24 -5.40 -11.05
N LEU A 59 12.51 -5.04 -11.28
CA LEU A 59 12.93 -3.64 -11.40
C LEU A 59 12.48 -3.08 -12.76
N ILE A 60 11.89 -1.90 -12.76
CA ILE A 60 11.50 -1.20 -14.01
C ILE A 60 12.73 -0.84 -14.82
N HIS A 61 13.78 -0.37 -14.15
CA HIS A 61 15.06 -0.03 -14.76
C HIS A 61 16.17 -0.91 -14.22
N LYS A 62 17.24 -1.09 -15.03
CA LYS A 62 18.47 -1.74 -14.56
C LYS A 62 19.10 -0.86 -13.49
N MET A 63 19.46 -1.48 -12.38
CA MET A 63 20.20 -0.85 -11.27
C MET A 63 21.35 -1.74 -10.85
N GLU A 64 22.37 -1.15 -10.22
CA GLU A 64 23.52 -1.89 -9.71
C GLU A 64 23.43 -2.02 -8.18
N HIS A 65 24.15 -3.00 -7.63
CA HIS A 65 24.21 -3.23 -6.19
C HIS A 65 22.84 -3.36 -5.51
N VAL A 66 21.92 -4.08 -6.18
CA VAL A 66 20.56 -4.25 -5.67
C VAL A 66 20.54 -5.19 -4.47
N GLN A 67 19.93 -4.73 -3.40
CA GLN A 67 19.71 -5.50 -2.19
C GLN A 67 18.21 -5.64 -1.94
N TRP A 68 17.77 -6.84 -1.59
CA TRP A 68 16.40 -7.16 -1.28
C TRP A 68 16.27 -7.64 0.16
N ARG A 69 15.18 -7.27 0.82
CA ARG A 69 14.77 -7.79 2.13
C ARG A 69 13.28 -8.07 2.09
N ALA A 70 12.91 -9.24 2.51
CA ALA A 70 11.53 -9.66 2.59
C ALA A 70 11.15 -10.01 4.03
N PHE A 71 9.92 -9.68 4.38
CA PHE A 71 9.35 -9.89 5.71
C PHE A 71 8.00 -10.56 5.55
N TRP A 72 7.79 -11.65 6.24
CA TRP A 72 6.47 -12.23 6.41
C TRP A 72 5.97 -11.85 7.78
N GLN A 73 4.91 -11.05 7.81
CA GLN A 73 4.46 -10.41 9.05
C GLN A 73 5.63 -9.64 9.69
N ASP A 74 5.96 -9.97 10.93
CA ASP A 74 7.00 -9.33 11.74
C ASP A 74 8.36 -10.08 11.70
N THR A 75 8.50 -11.03 10.78
CA THR A 75 9.70 -11.89 10.72
C THR A 75 10.42 -11.73 9.37
N ARG A 76 11.69 -11.36 9.44
CA ARG A 76 12.53 -11.28 8.24
C ARG A 76 12.79 -12.68 7.67
N LEU A 77 12.68 -12.79 6.35
CA LEU A 77 13.06 -13.99 5.63
C LEU A 77 14.57 -14.13 5.55
N ASP A 78 15.05 -15.37 5.60
CA ASP A 78 16.43 -15.67 5.27
C ASP A 78 16.73 -15.29 3.82
N VAL A 79 17.96 -14.89 3.54
CA VAL A 79 18.38 -14.49 2.18
C VAL A 79 18.25 -15.64 1.19
N SER A 80 18.37 -16.89 1.64
CA SER A 80 18.16 -18.09 0.81
C SER A 80 16.73 -18.25 0.28
N ALA A 81 15.76 -17.56 0.87
CA ALA A 81 14.39 -17.53 0.37
C ALA A 81 14.20 -16.60 -0.86
N ILE A 82 15.24 -15.85 -1.22
CA ILE A 82 15.20 -14.90 -2.34
C ILE A 82 16.17 -15.37 -3.42
N GLU A 83 15.63 -15.78 -4.56
CA GLU A 83 16.39 -16.13 -5.74
C GLU A 83 16.55 -14.90 -6.64
N TYR A 84 17.76 -14.58 -7.02
CA TYR A 84 18.08 -13.47 -7.91
C TYR A 84 18.07 -13.93 -9.35
N GLY A 85 17.26 -13.26 -10.16
CA GLY A 85 17.17 -13.51 -11.59
C GLY A 85 18.31 -12.84 -12.38
N GLN A 86 18.24 -13.02 -13.70
CA GLN A 86 19.27 -12.52 -14.60
C GLN A 86 19.49 -11.01 -14.46
N TYR A 87 20.76 -10.60 -14.27
CA TYR A 87 21.22 -9.21 -14.12
C TYR A 87 20.61 -8.47 -12.92
N ASP A 88 20.30 -9.16 -11.83
CA ASP A 88 19.67 -8.59 -10.61
C ASP A 88 18.36 -7.80 -10.86
N LYS A 89 17.80 -7.95 -12.07
CA LYS A 89 16.56 -7.26 -12.44
C LYS A 89 15.33 -7.89 -11.83
N TYR A 90 15.40 -9.15 -11.44
CA TYR A 90 14.31 -9.92 -10.86
C TYR A 90 14.71 -10.45 -9.49
N ALA A 91 13.75 -10.53 -8.59
CA ALA A 91 13.86 -11.26 -7.35
C ALA A 91 12.63 -12.16 -7.19
N THR A 92 12.86 -13.46 -7.05
CA THR A 92 11.80 -14.43 -6.79
C THR A 92 11.88 -14.85 -5.34
N ILE A 93 10.79 -14.62 -4.62
CA ILE A 93 10.66 -14.97 -3.22
C ILE A 93 9.90 -16.28 -3.13
N HIS A 94 10.53 -17.28 -2.54
CA HIS A 94 9.96 -18.60 -2.31
C HIS A 94 9.18 -18.59 -1.01
N LEU A 95 7.86 -18.84 -1.09
CA LEU A 95 6.97 -18.87 0.07
C LEU A 95 7.16 -20.17 0.84
N ASN A 96 7.40 -20.06 2.13
CA ASN A 96 7.61 -21.22 3.00
C ASN A 96 6.33 -22.04 3.12
N LYS A 97 6.41 -23.37 3.04
CA LYS A 97 5.28 -24.28 3.26
C LYS A 97 4.60 -24.07 4.62
N ALA A 98 5.37 -23.73 5.64
CA ALA A 98 4.83 -23.44 6.97
C ALA A 98 3.83 -22.26 6.96
N TRP A 99 3.94 -21.31 6.03
CA TRP A 99 3.00 -20.18 5.92
C TRP A 99 1.65 -20.63 5.36
N GLN A 100 1.64 -21.68 4.54
CA GLN A 100 0.39 -22.25 4.00
C GLN A 100 -0.44 -22.97 5.08
N GLU A 101 0.16 -23.30 6.22
CA GLU A 101 -0.53 -23.85 7.38
C GLU A 101 -1.22 -22.75 8.21
N VAL A 102 -0.78 -21.49 8.06
CA VAL A 102 -1.38 -20.35 8.75
C VAL A 102 -2.67 -19.93 8.05
N LYS A 103 -3.78 -20.04 8.78
CA LYS A 103 -5.10 -19.67 8.25
C LYS A 103 -5.37 -18.18 8.38
N GLY A 104 -6.07 -17.66 7.38
CA GLY A 104 -6.45 -16.26 7.34
C GLY A 104 -5.48 -15.37 6.58
N ARG A 105 -5.64 -14.07 6.77
CA ARG A 105 -4.89 -13.04 6.07
C ARG A 105 -3.55 -12.78 6.74
N THR A 106 -2.47 -12.86 5.95
CA THR A 106 -1.12 -12.46 6.33
C THR A 106 -0.51 -11.58 5.23
N PHE A 107 0.66 -11.02 5.47
CA PHE A 107 1.30 -10.11 4.52
C PHE A 107 2.77 -10.44 4.33
N LEU A 108 3.20 -10.41 3.07
CA LEU A 108 4.59 -10.40 2.67
C LEU A 108 4.96 -8.98 2.23
N ARG A 109 5.93 -8.38 2.91
CA ARG A 109 6.45 -7.05 2.54
C ARG A 109 7.88 -7.19 2.05
N VAL A 110 8.16 -6.56 0.92
CA VAL A 110 9.48 -6.60 0.30
C VAL A 110 10.01 -5.21 0.09
N TYR A 111 11.23 -5.00 0.53
CA TYR A 111 12.00 -3.79 0.34
C TYR A 111 13.14 -4.05 -0.63
N ALA A 112 13.48 -3.03 -1.40
CA ALA A 112 14.62 -3.06 -2.29
C ALA A 112 15.43 -1.76 -2.20
N ARG A 113 16.74 -1.88 -2.40
CA ARG A 113 17.68 -0.78 -2.54
C ARG A 113 18.55 -1.03 -3.76
N GLY A 114 18.83 0.00 -4.54
CA GLY A 114 19.74 -0.07 -5.68
C GLY A 114 20.38 1.29 -5.94
N ASP A 115 21.60 1.31 -6.45
CA ASP A 115 22.36 2.52 -6.77
C ASP A 115 22.41 3.54 -5.61
N GLY A 116 22.51 3.04 -4.37
CA GLY A 116 22.59 3.88 -3.17
C GLY A 116 21.28 4.50 -2.72
N GLN A 117 20.13 4.17 -3.32
CA GLN A 117 18.83 4.74 -2.96
C GLN A 117 17.79 3.66 -2.62
N MET A 118 16.88 3.98 -1.71
CA MET A 118 15.72 3.13 -1.43
C MET A 118 14.71 3.22 -2.57
N LEU A 119 14.17 2.06 -2.94
CA LEU A 119 13.09 1.93 -3.90
C LEU A 119 11.74 1.88 -3.18
N ASN A 120 10.64 1.86 -3.94
CA ASN A 120 9.34 1.60 -3.35
C ASN A 120 9.29 0.19 -2.76
N ASP A 121 8.63 0.03 -1.63
CA ASP A 121 8.31 -1.29 -1.10
C ASP A 121 7.09 -1.90 -1.81
N ILE A 122 6.99 -3.21 -1.74
CA ILE A 122 5.85 -3.98 -2.23
C ILE A 122 5.23 -4.71 -1.05
N LEU A 123 3.92 -4.54 -0.89
CA LEU A 123 3.11 -5.30 0.05
C LEU A 123 2.22 -6.28 -0.71
N ILE A 124 2.31 -7.55 -0.35
CA ILE A 124 1.55 -8.62 -0.97
C ILE A 124 0.69 -9.29 0.09
N PRO A 125 -0.65 -9.17 0.01
CA PRO A 125 -1.54 -9.91 0.87
C PRO A 125 -1.52 -11.40 0.51
N LEU A 126 -1.48 -12.23 1.54
CA LEU A 126 -1.56 -13.68 1.42
C LEU A 126 -2.84 -14.16 2.10
N GLN A 127 -3.57 -15.07 1.45
CA GLN A 127 -4.69 -15.78 2.05
C GLN A 127 -4.33 -17.25 2.23
N ASP A 128 -4.34 -17.74 3.46
CA ASP A 128 -3.90 -19.10 3.80
C ASP A 128 -2.51 -19.41 3.21
N GLY A 129 -1.61 -18.43 3.29
CA GLY A 129 -0.22 -18.49 2.82
C GLY A 129 -0.01 -18.41 1.31
N LYS A 130 -1.05 -18.15 0.52
CA LYS A 130 -0.98 -17.96 -0.93
C LYS A 130 -1.20 -16.51 -1.31
N PRO A 131 -0.49 -15.97 -2.31
CA PRO A 131 -0.71 -14.61 -2.77
C PRO A 131 -2.15 -14.37 -3.24
N VAL A 132 -2.75 -13.28 -2.80
CA VAL A 132 -4.02 -12.80 -3.32
C VAL A 132 -3.75 -12.11 -4.66
N THR A 133 -4.29 -12.65 -5.73
CA THR A 133 -4.09 -12.16 -7.10
C THR A 133 -5.33 -11.55 -7.72
N ASP A 134 -6.50 -11.73 -7.09
CA ASP A 134 -7.77 -11.13 -7.51
C ASP A 134 -8.13 -9.98 -6.56
N VAL A 135 -8.37 -8.81 -7.11
CA VAL A 135 -8.80 -7.63 -6.35
C VAL A 135 -10.12 -7.89 -5.62
N ALA A 136 -11.00 -8.73 -6.17
CA ALA A 136 -12.26 -9.11 -5.53
C ALA A 136 -12.08 -9.88 -4.21
N GLU A 137 -10.91 -10.46 -3.97
CA GLU A 137 -10.57 -11.15 -2.73
C GLU A 137 -10.02 -10.20 -1.64
N LEU A 138 -9.72 -8.93 -1.99
CA LEU A 138 -9.35 -7.92 -1.01
C LEU A 138 -10.55 -7.61 -0.12
N THR A 139 -10.31 -7.50 1.17
CA THR A 139 -11.33 -7.19 2.18
C THR A 139 -11.12 -5.78 2.73
N ARG A 140 -12.12 -5.24 3.41
CA ARG A 140 -12.00 -3.96 4.12
C ARG A 140 -10.94 -3.96 5.23
N PHE A 141 -10.40 -5.10 5.59
CA PHE A 141 -9.34 -5.25 6.59
C PHE A 141 -7.94 -5.27 5.97
N ASP A 142 -7.84 -5.25 4.65
CA ASP A 142 -6.57 -5.13 3.92
C ASP A 142 -6.16 -3.65 3.79
N ASP A 143 -6.18 -2.89 4.90
CA ASP A 143 -6.00 -1.43 4.94
C ASP A 143 -4.76 -0.95 4.19
N GLN A 144 -3.68 -1.72 4.28
CA GLN A 144 -2.41 -1.39 3.62
C GLN A 144 -2.42 -1.63 2.11
N SER A 145 -3.42 -2.34 1.60
CA SER A 145 -3.63 -2.60 0.16
C SER A 145 -4.71 -1.69 -0.44
N GLN A 146 -5.32 -0.82 0.38
CA GLN A 146 -6.37 0.07 -0.07
C GLN A 146 -5.82 1.24 -0.89
N VAL A 147 -6.46 1.51 -2.02
CA VAL A 147 -6.25 2.73 -2.80
C VAL A 147 -7.41 3.67 -2.50
N LEU A 148 -7.12 4.71 -1.73
CA LEU A 148 -8.12 5.64 -1.21
C LEU A 148 -8.34 6.80 -2.17
N TYR A 149 -9.60 7.03 -2.58
CA TYR A 149 -10.02 8.23 -3.29
C TYR A 149 -10.81 9.15 -2.37
N SER A 150 -10.23 10.28 -2.02
CA SER A 150 -10.90 11.30 -1.21
C SER A 150 -11.62 12.30 -2.12
N LEU A 151 -12.90 12.53 -1.86
CA LEU A 151 -13.71 13.47 -2.64
C LEU A 151 -14.61 14.33 -1.75
N MET A 152 -14.85 15.53 -2.26
CA MET A 152 -15.86 16.44 -1.71
C MET A 152 -17.14 16.26 -2.51
N ILE A 153 -18.23 15.85 -1.87
CA ILE A 153 -19.50 15.48 -2.52
C ILE A 153 -19.97 16.58 -3.47
N ASP A 154 -20.05 17.82 -2.94
CA ASP A 154 -20.53 18.97 -3.69
C ASP A 154 -19.73 19.28 -4.97
N ARG A 155 -18.43 18.94 -4.99
CA ARG A 155 -17.51 19.26 -6.09
C ARG A 155 -17.29 18.12 -7.09
N PHE A 156 -17.81 16.92 -6.80
CA PHE A 156 -17.43 15.74 -7.54
C PHE A 156 -18.30 15.47 -8.78
N ASN A 157 -19.59 15.23 -8.58
CA ASN A 157 -20.52 14.94 -9.69
C ASN A 157 -21.96 15.23 -9.29
N ASN A 158 -22.65 16.00 -10.12
CA ASN A 158 -24.08 16.29 -9.96
C ASN A 158 -24.92 15.20 -10.62
N GLY A 159 -25.57 14.37 -9.84
CA GLY A 159 -26.45 13.29 -10.29
C GLY A 159 -27.92 13.71 -10.40
N ASN A 160 -28.34 14.74 -9.68
CA ASN A 160 -29.72 15.21 -9.65
C ASN A 160 -29.82 16.74 -9.54
N LYS A 161 -29.95 17.42 -10.65
CA LYS A 161 -30.04 18.88 -10.69
C LYS A 161 -31.24 19.48 -9.96
N LYS A 162 -32.21 18.66 -9.52
CA LYS A 162 -33.41 19.16 -8.81
C LYS A 162 -33.15 19.50 -7.35
N ASN A 163 -32.04 19.00 -6.78
CA ASN A 163 -31.63 19.29 -5.42
C ASN A 163 -30.51 20.34 -5.36
N ASP A 164 -30.13 20.92 -6.48
CA ASP A 164 -29.13 21.99 -6.53
C ASP A 164 -29.61 23.19 -5.70
N TRP A 165 -28.70 23.71 -4.92
CA TRP A 165 -28.93 24.88 -4.12
C TRP A 165 -27.73 25.83 -4.20
N LYS A 166 -28.01 27.13 -4.15
CA LYS A 166 -27.03 28.21 -4.15
C LYS A 166 -27.33 29.19 -3.02
N MET A 167 -26.29 29.70 -2.40
CA MET A 167 -26.47 30.73 -1.37
C MET A 167 -26.99 32.05 -1.96
N ASN A 168 -26.61 32.34 -3.22
CA ASN A 168 -27.00 33.58 -3.92
C ASN A 168 -26.65 34.85 -3.12
N SER A 169 -25.56 34.81 -2.36
CA SER A 169 -25.08 35.94 -1.59
C SER A 169 -24.06 36.75 -2.35
N PRO A 170 -24.12 38.09 -2.38
CA PRO A 170 -23.10 38.91 -3.03
C PRO A 170 -21.73 38.83 -2.36
N GLU A 171 -21.68 38.29 -1.15
CA GLU A 171 -20.45 38.11 -0.38
C GLU A 171 -19.75 36.76 -0.70
N VAL A 172 -20.46 35.86 -1.39
CA VAL A 172 -19.97 34.52 -1.73
C VAL A 172 -19.66 34.44 -3.24
N LEU A 173 -18.37 34.17 -3.57
CA LEU A 173 -17.98 33.98 -4.95
C LEU A 173 -18.56 32.65 -5.47
N ASP A 174 -19.03 32.62 -6.72
CA ASP A 174 -19.60 31.42 -7.38
C ASP A 174 -18.71 30.18 -7.27
N ILE A 175 -17.40 30.36 -7.29
CA ILE A 175 -16.46 29.25 -7.22
C ILE A 175 -16.44 28.58 -5.85
N VAL A 176 -16.80 29.31 -4.77
CA VAL A 176 -16.85 28.76 -3.41
C VAL A 176 -18.28 28.41 -2.96
N ASP A 177 -19.29 28.85 -3.71
CA ASP A 177 -20.68 28.45 -3.51
C ASP A 177 -20.90 26.98 -3.88
N TYR A 178 -22.03 26.40 -3.48
CA TYR A 178 -22.38 25.02 -3.81
C TYR A 178 -22.40 24.77 -5.32
N GLN A 179 -21.77 23.64 -5.73
CA GLN A 179 -21.65 23.26 -7.14
C GLN A 179 -22.64 22.17 -7.56
N GLY A 180 -23.43 21.66 -6.62
CA GLY A 180 -24.53 20.73 -6.86
C GLY A 180 -24.12 19.26 -6.93
N GLY A 181 -22.89 18.92 -6.62
CA GLY A 181 -22.51 17.50 -6.48
C GLY A 181 -23.30 16.83 -5.37
N ASP A 182 -23.70 15.58 -5.55
CA ASP A 182 -24.57 14.85 -4.65
C ASP A 182 -24.25 13.35 -4.57
N ILE A 183 -24.88 12.64 -3.64
CA ILE A 183 -24.73 11.18 -3.47
C ILE A 183 -25.20 10.41 -4.70
N ALA A 184 -26.23 10.92 -5.41
CA ALA A 184 -26.70 10.29 -6.64
C ALA A 184 -25.61 10.35 -7.73
N GLY A 185 -24.85 11.45 -7.78
CA GLY A 185 -23.70 11.60 -8.66
C GLY A 185 -22.56 10.64 -8.36
N ILE A 186 -22.25 10.43 -7.06
CA ILE A 186 -21.26 9.44 -6.64
C ILE A 186 -21.73 8.04 -7.01
N THR A 187 -22.98 7.68 -6.70
CA THR A 187 -23.59 6.39 -7.04
C THR A 187 -23.53 6.11 -8.55
N LYS A 188 -23.81 7.15 -9.36
CA LYS A 188 -23.68 7.04 -10.80
C LYS A 188 -22.26 6.68 -11.20
N LYS A 189 -21.25 7.36 -10.64
CA LYS A 189 -19.83 7.10 -10.95
C LYS A 189 -19.34 5.74 -10.49
N ILE A 190 -19.88 5.20 -9.40
CA ILE A 190 -19.63 3.81 -9.00
C ILE A 190 -20.18 2.85 -10.07
N ASN A 191 -21.45 3.04 -10.47
CA ASN A 191 -22.09 2.17 -11.44
C ASN A 191 -21.49 2.26 -12.85
N ASP A 192 -20.92 3.42 -13.20
CA ASP A 192 -20.26 3.66 -14.49
C ASP A 192 -18.84 3.03 -14.56
N GLY A 193 -18.34 2.41 -13.46
CA GLY A 193 -17.01 1.82 -13.40
C GLY A 193 -15.86 2.82 -13.22
N PHE A 194 -16.14 4.10 -13.01
CA PHE A 194 -15.11 5.16 -12.92
C PHE A 194 -14.03 4.87 -11.87
N PHE A 195 -14.42 4.41 -10.69
CA PHE A 195 -13.47 4.11 -9.61
C PHE A 195 -12.73 2.80 -9.87
N GLU A 196 -13.38 1.82 -10.50
CA GLU A 196 -12.77 0.55 -10.87
C GLU A 196 -11.68 0.73 -11.94
N GLU A 197 -11.95 1.54 -12.98
CA GLU A 197 -10.96 1.89 -14.01
C GLU A 197 -9.72 2.58 -13.44
N LEU A 198 -9.86 3.32 -12.33
CA LEU A 198 -8.77 3.96 -11.61
C LEU A 198 -8.08 3.04 -10.59
N GLY A 199 -8.57 1.81 -10.40
CA GLY A 199 -8.06 0.88 -9.39
C GLY A 199 -8.34 1.33 -7.94
N ILE A 200 -9.40 2.11 -7.72
CA ILE A 200 -9.79 2.60 -6.41
C ILE A 200 -10.54 1.50 -5.64
N THR A 201 -10.10 1.22 -4.42
CA THR A 201 -10.73 0.22 -3.55
C THR A 201 -11.55 0.83 -2.42
N THR A 202 -11.28 2.08 -2.09
CA THR A 202 -11.94 2.78 -0.97
C THR A 202 -12.26 4.22 -1.34
N ILE A 203 -13.49 4.66 -1.07
CA ILE A 203 -13.91 6.04 -1.29
C ILE A 203 -14.09 6.72 0.06
N TRP A 204 -13.42 7.85 0.27
CA TRP A 204 -13.60 8.73 1.41
C TRP A 204 -14.40 9.96 0.97
N ILE A 205 -15.63 10.08 1.42
CA ILE A 205 -16.50 11.22 1.09
C ILE A 205 -16.48 12.26 2.20
N SER A 206 -16.71 13.54 1.85
CA SER A 206 -16.96 14.59 2.82
C SER A 206 -18.20 14.25 3.67
N PRO A 207 -18.35 14.83 4.89
CA PRO A 207 -19.51 14.57 5.74
C PRO A 207 -20.84 14.75 5.00
N ILE A 208 -21.78 13.83 5.24
CA ILE A 208 -23.12 13.83 4.64
C ILE A 208 -24.15 14.64 5.44
N THR A 209 -23.71 15.27 6.52
CA THR A 209 -24.55 16.15 7.32
C THR A 209 -24.79 17.46 6.58
N GLN A 210 -26.00 17.96 6.69
CA GLN A 210 -26.35 19.29 6.16
C GLN A 210 -25.52 20.37 6.87
N ASN A 211 -24.81 21.17 6.09
CA ASN A 211 -24.14 22.34 6.64
C ASN A 211 -25.19 23.42 7.04
N PRO A 212 -24.88 24.21 8.05
CA PRO A 212 -25.66 25.40 8.33
C PRO A 212 -25.74 26.29 7.07
N TRP A 213 -26.87 26.92 6.87
CA TRP A 213 -27.10 27.79 5.71
C TRP A 213 -26.26 29.08 5.75
N ASP A 214 -25.70 29.37 6.93
CA ASP A 214 -24.92 30.57 7.25
C ASP A 214 -23.41 30.28 7.50
N ALA A 215 -22.93 29.11 7.11
CA ALA A 215 -21.54 28.66 7.34
C ALA A 215 -20.58 29.10 6.24
#